data_f63de85d41a1f95abf7f601377ef03d9
#
_entry.id   f63de85d41a1f95abf7f601377ef03d9
#
_cell.length_a   1.000
_cell.length_b   1.000
_cell.length_c   1.000
_cell.angle_alpha   90.00
_cell.angle_beta   90.00
_cell.angle_gamma   90.00
#
_symmetry.space_group_name_H-M   'P 1'
#
loop_
_entity.id
_entity.type
_entity.pdbx_description
1 polymer ?
#
loop_
_entity_poly.entity_id
_entity_poly.type
_entity_poly.pdbx_seq_one_letter_code
_entity_poly.pdbx_strand_id
1 'polypeptide(L)'
;MGAGCYATVYLNGERVAKLDPKEKATFYLSEGEWAVGANLEGKGLCSLNRERQERFFNIKAGEKKAARVFTDANGDLDIRPTTIN
;
A
#
# COMPACT_ATOMS: atom_id res chain seq x y z
N MET A 1 8.47 -11.29 10.96
CA MET A 1 9.10 -10.86 9.73
C MET A 1 10.56 -10.57 9.97
N GLY A 2 11.42 -11.13 9.17
CA GLY A 2 12.85 -11.00 9.39
C GLY A 2 13.40 -9.65 8.90
N ALA A 3 14.63 -9.37 9.28
CA ALA A 3 15.34 -8.19 8.82
C ALA A 3 15.47 -8.22 7.29
N GLY A 4 15.40 -7.07 6.67
CA GLY A 4 15.57 -6.94 5.22
C GLY A 4 14.27 -7.00 4.42
N CYS A 5 13.15 -7.19 5.06
CA CYS A 5 11.85 -7.12 4.38
C CYS A 5 11.31 -5.70 4.42
N TYR A 6 10.69 -5.27 3.33
CA TYR A 6 10.02 -3.98 3.29
C TYR A 6 8.90 -4.01 2.24
N ALA A 7 7.99 -3.08 2.34
CA ALA A 7 6.90 -2.93 1.38
C ALA A 7 7.14 -1.69 0.53
N THR A 8 6.98 -1.83 -0.78
CA THR A 8 7.05 -0.69 -1.71
C THR A 8 5.63 -0.34 -2.11
N VAL A 9 5.29 0.95 -2.05
CA VAL A 9 3.95 1.43 -2.36
C VAL A 9 3.98 2.23 -3.64
N TYR A 10 3.00 1.98 -4.50
CA TYR A 10 2.87 2.64 -5.80
C TYR A 10 1.51 3.35 -5.89
N LEU A 11 1.51 4.57 -6.41
CA LEU A 11 0.28 5.27 -6.77
C LEU A 11 0.31 5.49 -8.28
N ASN A 12 -0.68 4.93 -8.98
CA ASN A 12 -0.76 5.00 -10.44
C ASN A 12 0.53 4.54 -11.13
N GLY A 13 1.13 3.48 -10.57
CA GLY A 13 2.35 2.90 -11.13
C GLY A 13 3.65 3.59 -10.71
N GLU A 14 3.57 4.69 -9.98
CA GLU A 14 4.74 5.44 -9.53
C GLU A 14 5.06 5.09 -8.09
N ARG A 15 6.33 4.76 -7.83
CA ARG A 15 6.77 4.43 -6.48
C ARG A 15 6.77 5.69 -5.62
N VAL A 16 6.04 5.63 -4.49
CA VAL A 16 5.87 6.80 -3.62
C VAL A 16 6.35 6.57 -2.20
N ALA A 17 6.50 5.32 -1.77
CA ALA A 17 6.90 5.06 -0.39
C ALA A 17 7.53 3.68 -0.24
N LYS A 18 8.30 3.54 0.83
CA LYS A 18 8.90 2.29 1.26
C LYS A 18 8.61 2.16 2.75
N LEU A 19 7.99 1.04 3.14
CA LEU A 19 7.58 0.81 4.52
C LEU A 19 8.36 -0.34 5.11
N ASP A 20 8.95 -0.13 6.27
CA ASP A 20 9.57 -1.21 7.05
C ASP A 20 8.50 -2.04 7.75
N PRO A 21 8.84 -3.23 8.27
CA PRO A 21 7.86 -4.04 8.98
C PRO A 21 7.16 -3.26 10.09
N LYS A 22 5.84 -3.47 10.22
CA LYS A 22 4.98 -2.82 11.20
C LYS A 22 4.70 -1.34 10.94
N GLU A 23 5.31 -0.76 9.91
CA GLU A 23 4.96 0.61 9.52
C GLU A 23 3.68 0.60 8.71
N LYS A 24 2.99 1.72 8.75
CA LYS A 24 1.81 1.94 7.93
C LYS A 24 1.87 3.33 7.35
N ALA A 25 1.24 3.50 6.19
CA ALA A 25 1.16 4.80 5.54
C ALA A 25 -0.26 5.05 5.08
N THR A 26 -0.66 6.31 5.15
CA THR A 26 -1.97 6.74 4.68
C THR A 26 -1.75 7.75 3.57
N PHE A 27 -2.38 7.50 2.42
CA PHE A 27 -2.27 8.37 1.26
C PHE A 27 -3.62 9.02 1.01
N TYR A 28 -3.65 10.34 1.04
CA TYR A 28 -4.87 11.09 0.79
C TYR A 28 -5.08 11.21 -0.71
N LEU A 29 -6.23 10.73 -1.17
CA LEU A 29 -6.53 10.65 -2.60
C LEU A 29 -7.47 11.77 -3.02
N SER A 30 -7.06 12.52 -4.03
CA SER A 30 -7.89 13.56 -4.62
C SER A 30 -8.90 12.94 -5.58
N GLU A 31 -9.78 13.77 -6.10
CA GLU A 31 -10.75 13.37 -7.12
C GLU A 31 -10.06 12.70 -8.31
N GLY A 32 -10.64 11.63 -8.80
CA GLY A 32 -10.13 10.89 -9.95
C GLY A 32 -9.96 9.41 -9.66
N GLU A 33 -9.34 8.71 -10.60
CA GLU A 33 -9.09 7.29 -10.50
C GLU A 33 -7.67 7.03 -10.00
N TRP A 34 -7.55 6.12 -9.04
CA TRP A 34 -6.28 5.78 -8.43
C TRP A 34 -6.06 4.29 -8.40
N ALA A 35 -4.89 3.86 -8.84
CA ALA A 35 -4.43 2.50 -8.64
C ALA A 35 -3.40 2.53 -7.52
N VAL A 36 -3.75 1.97 -6.37
CA VAL A 36 -2.85 1.89 -5.23
C VAL A 36 -2.27 0.48 -5.20
N GLY A 37 -0.98 0.38 -5.37
CA GLY A 37 -0.29 -0.90 -5.40
C GLY A 37 0.73 -1.01 -4.30
N ALA A 38 1.01 -2.23 -3.88
CA ALA A 38 2.06 -2.48 -2.92
C ALA A 38 2.59 -3.90 -3.09
N ASN A 39 3.88 -4.09 -2.87
CA ASN A 39 4.46 -5.42 -2.85
C ASN A 39 5.55 -5.51 -1.81
N LEU A 40 5.77 -6.75 -1.34
CA LEU A 40 6.85 -7.02 -0.40
C LEU A 40 8.13 -7.30 -1.15
N GLU A 41 9.21 -6.70 -0.71
CA GLU A 41 10.53 -6.85 -1.29
C GLU A 41 11.53 -7.11 -0.18
N GLY A 42 12.74 -7.50 -0.55
CA GLY A 42 13.82 -7.75 0.40
C GLY A 42 14.59 -8.99 0.07
N LYS A 43 15.29 -9.52 1.07
CA LYS A 43 16.15 -10.69 0.91
C LYS A 43 15.46 -11.93 1.49
N GLY A 44 15.91 -13.12 1.06
CA GLY A 44 15.41 -14.37 1.59
C GLY A 44 13.94 -14.59 1.25
N LEU A 45 13.13 -14.92 2.22
CA LEU A 45 11.71 -15.21 1.99
C LEU A 45 10.94 -14.02 1.42
N CYS A 46 11.41 -12.81 1.66
CA CYS A 46 10.74 -11.62 1.15
C CYS A 46 10.98 -11.42 -0.35
N SER A 47 11.97 -12.08 -0.91
CA SER A 47 12.22 -12.01 -2.35
C SER A 47 11.52 -13.12 -3.13
N LEU A 48 10.83 -14.03 -2.43
CA LEU A 48 10.04 -15.05 -3.09
C LEU A 48 8.89 -14.40 -3.83
N ASN A 49 8.55 -15.00 -4.95
CA ASN A 49 7.58 -14.48 -5.91
C ASN A 49 6.20 -14.24 -5.29
N ARG A 50 5.98 -13.07 -4.76
CA ARG A 50 4.69 -12.66 -4.22
C ARG A 50 4.03 -11.70 -5.17
N GLU A 51 2.73 -11.86 -5.33
CA GLU A 51 1.97 -10.99 -6.21
C GLU A 51 1.84 -9.61 -5.60
N ARG A 52 1.88 -8.60 -6.45
CA ARG A 52 1.60 -7.22 -6.04
C ARG A 52 0.14 -7.12 -5.64
N GLN A 53 -0.12 -6.53 -4.50
CA GLN A 53 -1.47 -6.16 -4.10
C GLN A 53 -1.83 -4.89 -4.83
N GLU A 54 -3.03 -4.83 -5.39
CA GLU A 54 -3.51 -3.62 -6.05
C GLU A 54 -4.96 -3.41 -5.73
N ARG A 55 -5.35 -2.15 -5.47
CA ARG A 55 -6.73 -1.76 -5.32
C ARG A 55 -6.99 -0.50 -6.11
N PHE A 56 -8.16 -0.44 -6.71
CA PHE A 56 -8.55 0.69 -7.52
C PHE A 56 -9.59 1.52 -6.77
N PHE A 57 -9.36 2.81 -6.77
CA PHE A 57 -10.23 3.77 -6.09
C PHE A 57 -10.75 4.76 -7.11
N ASN A 58 -12.05 5.03 -7.06
CA ASN A 58 -12.66 6.07 -7.88
C ASN A 58 -13.20 7.13 -6.93
N ILE A 59 -12.53 8.27 -6.86
CA ILE A 59 -12.87 9.34 -5.94
C ILE A 59 -13.67 10.38 -6.68
N LYS A 60 -14.91 10.59 -6.26
CA LYS A 60 -15.81 11.58 -6.88
C LYS A 60 -15.52 12.96 -6.33
N ALA A 61 -15.96 13.97 -7.09
CA ALA A 61 -15.83 15.35 -6.66
C ALA A 61 -16.48 15.55 -5.30
N GLY A 62 -15.76 16.19 -4.39
CA GLY A 62 -16.25 16.45 -3.04
C GLY A 62 -16.04 15.33 -2.04
N GLU A 63 -15.62 14.16 -2.49
CA GLU A 63 -15.31 13.06 -1.58
C GLU A 63 -13.91 13.22 -1.01
N LYS A 64 -13.75 12.79 0.24
CA LYS A 64 -12.45 12.76 0.89
C LYS A 64 -12.16 11.33 1.31
N LYS A 65 -11.22 10.70 0.64
CA LYS A 65 -10.84 9.32 0.93
C LYS A 65 -9.33 9.19 0.99
N ALA A 66 -8.90 8.19 1.70
CA ALA A 66 -7.48 7.87 1.80
C ALA A 66 -7.31 6.37 1.65
N ALA A 67 -6.14 5.95 1.18
CA ALA A 67 -5.75 4.56 1.14
C ALA A 67 -4.75 4.33 2.26
N ARG A 68 -4.99 3.33 3.08
CA ARG A 68 -4.07 2.92 4.13
C ARG A 68 -3.38 1.64 3.72
N VAL A 69 -2.05 1.69 3.72
CA VAL A 69 -1.22 0.53 3.38
C VAL A 69 -0.49 0.10 4.64
N PHE A 70 -0.57 -1.17 4.98
CA PHE A 70 0.05 -1.69 6.20
C PHE A 70 0.27 -3.19 6.09
N THR A 71 1.09 -3.73 6.99
CA THR A 71 1.21 -5.18 7.15
C THR A 71 0.44 -5.60 8.39
N ASP A 72 -0.27 -6.72 8.28
CA ASP A 72 -1.04 -7.24 9.39
C ASP A 72 -0.18 -8.09 10.33
N ALA A 73 -0.82 -8.69 11.34
CA ALA A 73 -0.12 -9.49 12.34
C ALA A 73 0.60 -10.71 11.75
N ASN A 74 0.16 -11.19 10.59
CA ASN A 74 0.78 -12.32 9.90
C ASN A 74 1.90 -11.88 8.95
N GLY A 75 2.16 -10.59 8.85
CA GLY A 75 3.12 -10.06 7.91
C GLY A 75 2.60 -9.90 6.51
N ASP A 76 1.32 -10.08 6.29
CA ASP A 76 0.69 -9.89 4.99
C ASP A 76 0.39 -8.43 4.74
N LEU A 77 0.61 -8.01 3.51
CA LEU A 77 0.38 -6.65 3.09
C LEU A 77 -1.10 -6.44 2.78
N ASP A 78 -1.65 -5.32 3.21
CA ASP A 78 -3.04 -5.00 2.96
C ASP A 78 -3.20 -3.52 2.59
N ILE A 79 -4.20 -3.25 1.77
CA ILE A 79 -4.54 -1.89 1.35
C ILE A 79 -6.03 -1.71 1.65
N ARG A 80 -6.37 -0.73 2.48
CA ARG A 80 -7.75 -0.49 2.86
C ARG A 80 -8.17 0.94 2.62
N PRO A 81 -9.38 1.16 2.13
CA PRO A 81 -9.91 2.51 2.05
C PRO A 81 -10.28 3.03 3.42
N THR A 82 -10.12 4.32 3.62
CA THR A 82 -10.60 4.97 4.83
C THR A 82 -11.25 6.30 4.46
N THR A 83 -12.31 6.64 5.15
CA THR A 83 -13.03 7.89 4.92
C THR A 83 -12.48 8.95 5.85
N ILE A 84 -12.28 10.14 5.30
CA ILE A 84 -11.79 11.28 6.05
C ILE A 84 -12.97 12.23 6.24
N ASN A 85 -13.26 12.54 7.48
CA ASN A 85 -14.33 13.49 7.81
C ASN A 85 -13.76 14.85 8.17
#